data_e27c07a4686328c54c7c0af251e03f85
#
_entry.id   e27c07a4686328c54c7c0af251e03f85
#
_cell.length_a   1.000
_cell.length_b   1.000
_cell.length_c   1.000
_cell.angle_alpha   90.00
_cell.angle_beta   90.00
_cell.angle_gamma   90.00
#
_symmetry.space_group_name_H-M   'P 1'
#
loop_
_entity.id
_entity.type
_entity.pdbx_description
1 polymer ?
#
loop_
_entity_poly.entity_id
_entity_poly.type
_entity_poly.pdbx_seq_one_letter_code
_entity_poly.pdbx_strand_id
1 'polypeptide(L)'
;MAQLCAVAGIGQTQYSARRDDLSIAGLLREAATRALEDAGMDWPDIEAVVVGKAPDMFEGVMMPELYLADALGCSGKPMLRVHTAGSVGGSTAIMAASLVQAGIHERVLTVSFEKQSESNAM
;
A
#
# COMPACT_ATOMS: atom_id res chain seq x y z
N MET A 1 -5.36 28.01 -1.92
CA MET A 1 -6.59 27.19 -1.91
C MET A 1 -6.16 25.73 -1.88
N ALA A 2 -6.75 24.93 -0.99
CA ALA A 2 -6.43 23.51 -0.92
C ALA A 2 -6.93 22.79 -2.19
N GLN A 3 -6.07 21.98 -2.79
CA GLN A 3 -6.44 21.11 -3.90
C GLN A 3 -7.29 19.95 -3.37
N LEU A 4 -8.37 19.62 -4.07
CA LEU A 4 -9.18 18.46 -3.72
C LEU A 4 -8.48 17.17 -4.15
N CYS A 5 -8.69 16.13 -3.33
CA CYS A 5 -8.23 14.79 -3.61
C CYS A 5 -9.44 13.84 -3.63
N ALA A 6 -9.43 12.89 -4.55
CA ALA A 6 -10.48 11.89 -4.67
C ALA A 6 -9.90 10.48 -4.60
N VAL A 7 -10.69 9.55 -4.08
CA VAL A 7 -10.41 8.12 -4.18
C VAL A 7 -10.92 7.66 -5.55
N ALA A 8 -9.99 7.31 -6.44
CA ALA A 8 -10.30 6.92 -7.81
C ALA A 8 -10.66 5.43 -7.94
N GLY A 9 -10.11 4.59 -7.08
CA GLY A 9 -10.38 3.15 -7.08
C GLY A 9 -9.99 2.51 -5.77
N ILE A 10 -10.59 1.39 -5.47
CA ILE A 10 -10.34 0.60 -4.27
C ILE A 10 -10.10 -0.87 -4.63
N GLY A 11 -9.25 -1.52 -3.86
CA GLY A 11 -8.97 -2.94 -4.00
C GLY A 11 -8.64 -3.57 -2.65
N GLN A 12 -9.09 -4.79 -2.47
CA GLN A 12 -8.90 -5.54 -1.24
C GLN A 12 -8.74 -7.01 -1.56
N THR A 13 -7.89 -7.69 -0.80
CA THR A 13 -7.83 -9.15 -0.83
C THR A 13 -9.05 -9.75 -0.15
N GLN A 14 -9.41 -10.96 -0.53
CA GLN A 14 -10.49 -11.69 0.14
C GLN A 14 -10.09 -11.98 1.59
N TYR A 15 -11.01 -11.77 2.52
CA TYR A 15 -10.83 -12.15 3.91
C TYR A 15 -10.64 -13.66 4.03
N SER A 16 -9.56 -14.04 4.69
CA SER A 16 -9.24 -15.43 4.98
C SER A 16 -8.41 -15.49 6.26
N ALA A 17 -8.61 -16.50 7.08
CA ALA A 17 -7.77 -16.73 8.25
C ALA A 17 -6.31 -16.97 7.86
N ARG A 18 -6.06 -17.54 6.70
CA ARG A 18 -4.73 -17.79 6.14
C ARG A 18 -4.75 -17.63 4.62
N ARG A 19 -3.65 -17.13 4.09
CA ARG A 19 -3.40 -16.98 2.65
C ARG A 19 -2.06 -17.63 2.31
N ASP A 20 -2.01 -18.96 2.48
CA ASP A 20 -0.79 -19.74 2.24
C ASP A 20 -0.44 -19.85 0.73
N ASP A 21 -1.38 -19.47 -0.13
CA ASP A 21 -1.23 -19.45 -1.59
C ASP A 21 -0.37 -18.28 -2.10
N LEU A 22 -0.19 -17.21 -1.31
CA LEU A 22 0.53 -16.02 -1.71
C LEU A 22 1.59 -15.61 -0.69
N SER A 23 2.72 -15.11 -1.19
CA SER A 23 3.67 -14.33 -0.38
C SER A 23 3.08 -12.97 0.02
N ILE A 24 3.76 -12.27 0.92
CA ILE A 24 3.39 -10.87 1.25
C ILE A 24 3.36 -10.01 -0.02
N ALA A 25 4.38 -10.13 -0.87
CA ALA A 25 4.44 -9.40 -2.13
C ALA A 25 3.25 -9.74 -3.06
N GLY A 26 2.90 -11.01 -3.17
CA GLY A 26 1.75 -11.46 -3.94
C GLY A 26 0.42 -10.93 -3.40
N LEU A 27 0.28 -10.89 -2.07
CA LEU A 27 -0.92 -10.37 -1.40
C LEU A 27 -1.13 -8.89 -1.71
N LEU A 28 -0.07 -8.08 -1.60
CA LEU A 28 -0.13 -6.66 -1.94
C LEU A 28 -0.43 -6.44 -3.42
N ARG A 29 0.22 -7.22 -4.27
CA ARG A 29 0.01 -7.14 -5.72
C ARG A 29 -1.45 -7.42 -6.09
N GLU A 30 -2.08 -8.40 -5.45
CA GLU A 30 -3.49 -8.71 -5.66
C GLU A 30 -4.39 -7.50 -5.32
N ALA A 31 -4.23 -6.91 -4.15
CA ALA A 31 -5.03 -5.76 -3.73
C ALA A 31 -4.79 -4.54 -4.62
N ALA A 32 -3.53 -4.25 -4.94
CA ALA A 32 -3.15 -3.12 -5.78
C ALA A 32 -3.68 -3.26 -7.21
N THR A 33 -3.60 -4.46 -7.79
CA THR A 33 -4.15 -4.74 -9.11
C THR A 33 -5.65 -4.48 -9.15
N ARG A 34 -6.39 -4.95 -8.15
CA ARG A 34 -7.84 -4.70 -8.06
C ARG A 34 -8.17 -3.21 -7.94
N ALA A 35 -7.37 -2.46 -7.19
CA ALA A 35 -7.55 -1.01 -7.07
C ALA A 35 -7.32 -0.29 -8.40
N LEU A 36 -6.29 -0.68 -9.14
CA LEU A 36 -6.00 -0.12 -10.46
C LEU A 36 -7.11 -0.45 -11.47
N GLU A 37 -7.57 -1.69 -11.48
CA GLU A 37 -8.71 -2.11 -12.33
C GLU A 37 -9.96 -1.31 -12.02
N ASP A 38 -10.31 -1.13 -10.74
CA ASP A 38 -11.45 -0.32 -10.31
C ASP A 38 -11.31 1.15 -10.72
N ALA A 39 -10.10 1.69 -10.67
CA ALA A 39 -9.80 3.05 -11.10
C ALA A 39 -9.75 3.22 -12.64
N GLY A 40 -9.71 2.15 -13.41
CA GLY A 40 -9.45 2.19 -14.85
C GLY A 40 -8.04 2.68 -15.18
N MET A 41 -7.07 2.40 -14.31
CA MET A 41 -5.67 2.82 -14.43
C MET A 41 -4.76 1.61 -14.56
N ASP A 42 -3.53 1.87 -15.00
CA ASP A 42 -2.47 0.87 -15.08
C ASP A 42 -1.25 1.35 -14.27
N TRP A 43 -0.29 0.46 -14.04
CA TRP A 43 0.91 0.74 -13.25
C TRP A 43 1.69 1.99 -13.69
N PRO A 44 1.88 2.26 -14.99
CA PRO A 44 2.55 3.48 -15.45
C PRO A 44 1.83 4.76 -15.08
N ASP A 45 0.53 4.72 -14.80
CA ASP A 45 -0.25 5.90 -14.45
C ASP A 45 0.05 6.40 -13.02
N ILE A 46 0.62 5.54 -12.19
CA ILE A 46 0.93 5.83 -10.79
C ILE A 46 2.27 6.57 -10.69
N GLU A 47 2.30 7.68 -9.99
CA GLU A 47 3.49 8.52 -9.84
C GLU A 47 4.27 8.24 -8.57
N ALA A 48 3.59 7.81 -7.52
CA ALA A 48 4.20 7.48 -6.22
C ALA A 48 3.39 6.41 -5.50
N VAL A 49 4.05 5.69 -4.61
CA VAL A 49 3.43 4.64 -3.80
C VAL A 49 3.64 4.94 -2.32
N VAL A 50 2.58 4.87 -1.54
CA VAL A 50 2.64 4.97 -0.08
C VAL A 50 2.24 3.63 0.52
N VAL A 51 3.14 3.04 1.29
CA VAL A 51 2.93 1.72 1.91
C VAL A 51 2.80 1.88 3.42
N GLY A 52 1.83 1.19 3.99
CA GLY A 52 1.63 1.14 5.42
C GLY A 52 1.67 -0.28 5.97
N LYS A 53 2.38 -0.45 7.08
CA LYS A 53 2.46 -1.69 7.82
C LYS A 53 2.68 -1.41 9.31
N ALA A 54 2.07 -2.21 10.16
CA ALA A 54 2.35 -2.23 11.60
C ALA A 54 3.80 -2.71 11.88
N PRO A 55 4.25 -2.82 13.11
CA PRO A 55 5.64 -3.11 13.43
C PRO A 55 6.22 -4.32 12.68
N ASP A 56 7.44 -4.17 12.20
CA ASP A 56 8.15 -5.20 11.41
C ASP A 56 8.34 -6.52 12.16
N MET A 57 8.33 -6.47 13.49
CA MET A 57 8.47 -7.64 14.33
C MET A 57 7.34 -8.68 14.14
N PHE A 58 6.20 -8.26 13.61
CA PHE A 58 5.06 -9.17 13.46
C PHE A 58 5.35 -10.30 12.48
N GLU A 59 5.94 -10.01 11.32
CA GLU A 59 6.32 -11.03 10.35
C GLU A 59 7.83 -11.25 10.26
N GLY A 60 8.61 -10.52 11.04
CA GLY A 60 10.06 -10.60 11.02
C GLY A 60 10.72 -10.05 9.75
N VAL A 61 9.97 -9.33 8.95
CA VAL A 61 10.47 -8.69 7.73
C VAL A 61 10.82 -7.24 8.04
N MET A 62 12.10 -6.96 8.11
CA MET A 62 12.60 -5.60 8.29
C MET A 62 12.62 -4.86 6.95
N MET A 63 12.30 -3.55 6.99
CA MET A 63 12.30 -2.68 5.80
C MET A 63 11.48 -3.29 4.64
N PRO A 64 10.22 -3.66 4.88
CA PRO A 64 9.40 -4.35 3.88
C PRO A 64 9.25 -3.55 2.59
N GLU A 65 9.37 -2.24 2.63
CA GLU A 65 9.31 -1.36 1.46
C GLU A 65 10.36 -1.72 0.41
N LEU A 66 11.54 -2.14 0.81
CA LEU A 66 12.60 -2.57 -0.12
C LEU A 66 12.24 -3.89 -0.82
N TYR A 67 11.64 -4.80 -0.07
CA TYR A 67 11.21 -6.10 -0.58
C TYR A 67 9.98 -5.99 -1.47
N LEU A 68 9.11 -5.03 -1.22
CA LEU A 68 7.81 -4.91 -1.88
C LEU A 68 7.81 -3.95 -3.09
N ALA A 69 8.87 -3.18 -3.27
CA ALA A 69 8.95 -2.17 -4.32
C ALA A 69 8.67 -2.73 -5.72
N ASP A 70 9.24 -3.88 -6.04
CA ASP A 70 9.04 -4.53 -7.34
C ASP A 70 7.59 -4.98 -7.54
N ALA A 71 6.98 -5.59 -6.53
CA ALA A 71 5.60 -6.05 -6.57
C ALA A 71 4.59 -4.90 -6.77
N LEU A 72 4.94 -3.68 -6.34
CA LEU A 72 4.12 -2.48 -6.44
C LEU A 72 4.51 -1.55 -7.60
N GLY A 73 5.33 -2.04 -8.53
CA GLY A 73 5.71 -1.29 -9.72
C GLY A 73 6.45 0.01 -9.42
N CYS A 74 7.25 0.06 -8.34
CA CYS A 74 7.90 1.28 -7.87
C CYS A 74 9.20 1.64 -8.61
N SER A 75 9.60 0.89 -9.64
CA SER A 75 10.79 1.22 -10.40
C SER A 75 10.70 2.65 -10.97
N GLY A 76 11.66 3.49 -10.58
CA GLY A 76 11.69 4.90 -10.99
C GLY A 76 10.65 5.80 -10.32
N LYS A 77 9.98 5.33 -9.26
CA LYS A 77 8.94 6.07 -8.54
C LYS A 77 9.29 6.23 -7.07
N PRO A 78 8.92 7.37 -6.44
CA PRO A 78 9.00 7.50 -5.00
C PRO A 78 8.14 6.45 -4.30
N MET A 79 8.70 5.82 -3.27
CA MET A 79 7.98 4.94 -2.38
C MET A 79 8.20 5.39 -0.94
N LEU A 80 7.12 5.66 -0.24
CA LEU A 80 7.12 6.12 1.14
C LEU A 80 6.47 5.07 2.03
N ARG A 81 7.08 4.84 3.18
CA ARG A 81 6.48 4.00 4.21
C ARG A 81 5.91 4.85 5.33
N VAL A 82 4.68 4.51 5.73
CA VAL A 82 4.01 5.08 6.90
C VAL A 82 3.93 4.02 7.99
N HIS A 83 4.22 4.42 9.21
CA HIS A 83 4.20 3.53 10.36
C HIS A 83 3.55 4.23 11.57
N THR A 84 2.33 3.83 11.88
CA THR A 84 1.56 4.33 13.04
C THR A 84 0.87 3.19 13.78
N ALA A 85 1.56 2.06 13.91
CA ALA A 85 1.05 0.84 14.55
C ALA A 85 -0.34 0.45 14.02
N GLY A 86 -1.31 0.16 14.87
CA GLY A 86 -2.64 -0.30 14.48
C GLY A 86 -3.48 0.68 13.66
N SER A 87 -3.12 1.96 13.64
CA SER A 87 -3.81 2.98 12.84
C SER A 87 -3.21 3.19 11.45
N VAL A 88 -2.27 2.34 11.04
CA VAL A 88 -1.48 2.52 9.83
C VAL A 88 -2.30 2.62 8.54
N GLY A 89 -3.42 1.91 8.44
CA GLY A 89 -4.29 1.97 7.27
C GLY A 89 -4.82 3.37 7.00
N GLY A 90 -5.34 4.02 8.02
CA GLY A 90 -5.81 5.41 7.95
C GLY A 90 -4.69 6.40 7.69
N SER A 91 -3.57 6.24 8.38
CA SER A 91 -2.40 7.12 8.23
C SER A 91 -1.81 7.05 6.82
N THR A 92 -1.77 5.87 6.23
CA THR A 92 -1.30 5.67 4.85
C THR A 92 -2.18 6.41 3.85
N ALA A 93 -3.49 6.31 4.00
CA ALA A 93 -4.46 7.00 3.15
C ALA A 93 -4.35 8.53 3.29
N ILE A 94 -4.21 9.03 4.53
CA ILE A 94 -4.04 10.47 4.80
C ILE A 94 -2.74 10.98 4.18
N MET A 95 -1.66 10.24 4.28
CA MET A 95 -0.38 10.63 3.67
C MET A 95 -0.51 10.72 2.15
N ALA A 96 -1.11 9.72 1.51
CA ALA A 96 -1.32 9.73 0.06
C ALA A 96 -2.19 10.93 -0.36
N ALA A 97 -3.28 11.19 0.34
CA ALA A 97 -4.14 12.34 0.09
C ALA A 97 -3.36 13.66 0.24
N SER A 98 -2.52 13.76 1.26
CA SER A 98 -1.71 14.96 1.50
C SER A 98 -0.71 15.23 0.37
N LEU A 99 -0.11 14.20 -0.21
CA LEU A 99 0.78 14.34 -1.37
C LEU A 99 0.05 14.90 -2.59
N VAL A 100 -1.16 14.44 -2.83
CA VAL A 100 -2.01 14.93 -3.92
C VAL A 100 -2.47 16.36 -3.65
N GLN A 101 -2.96 16.62 -2.45
CA GLN A 101 -3.45 17.96 -2.06
C GLN A 101 -2.34 19.01 -2.06
N ALA A 102 -1.12 18.62 -1.75
CA ALA A 102 0.05 19.50 -1.81
C ALA A 102 0.56 19.74 -3.25
N GLY A 103 -0.01 19.06 -4.25
CA GLY A 103 0.40 19.18 -5.64
C GLY A 103 1.74 18.50 -5.96
N ILE A 104 2.22 17.63 -5.08
CA ILE A 104 3.50 16.91 -5.29
C ILE A 104 3.32 15.80 -6.33
N HIS A 105 2.21 15.08 -6.26
CA HIS A 105 1.83 14.05 -7.21
C HIS A 105 0.33 14.15 -7.54
N GLU A 106 -0.04 13.74 -8.73
CA GLU A 106 -1.45 13.70 -9.15
C GLU A 106 -2.11 12.34 -8.84
N ARG A 107 -1.35 11.26 -8.97
CA ARG A 107 -1.86 9.90 -8.80
C ARG A 107 -0.94 9.10 -7.89
N VAL A 108 -1.46 8.75 -6.74
CA VAL A 108 -0.73 8.01 -5.70
C VAL A 108 -1.48 6.72 -5.40
N LEU A 109 -0.76 5.60 -5.46
CA LEU A 109 -1.25 4.32 -4.97
C LEU A 109 -0.93 4.22 -3.48
N THR A 110 -1.90 3.88 -2.67
CA THR A 110 -1.69 3.60 -1.25
C THR A 110 -2.07 2.16 -0.94
N VAL A 111 -1.19 1.46 -0.24
CA VAL A 111 -1.37 0.05 0.11
C VAL A 111 -1.03 -0.15 1.57
N SER A 112 -1.98 -0.69 2.33
CA SER A 112 -1.74 -1.08 3.72
C SER A 112 -1.96 -2.58 3.86
N PHE A 113 -1.14 -3.23 4.64
CA PHE A 113 -1.21 -4.68 4.75
C PHE A 113 -0.73 -5.19 6.10
N GLU A 114 -1.23 -6.36 6.44
CA GLU A 114 -0.75 -7.22 7.51
C GLU A 114 -0.96 -8.67 7.13
N LYS A 115 -0.02 -9.52 7.45
CA LYS A 115 -0.14 -10.97 7.29
C LYS A 115 0.12 -11.67 8.63
N GLN A 116 -0.63 -11.24 9.63
CA GLN A 116 -0.44 -11.65 11.03
C GLN A 116 -0.60 -13.15 11.27
N SER A 117 -1.35 -13.85 10.42
CA SER A 117 -1.49 -15.30 10.52
C SER A 117 -0.17 -16.07 10.34
N GLU A 118 0.84 -15.42 9.79
CA GLU A 118 2.19 -15.96 9.62
C GLU A 118 3.19 -15.41 10.64
N SER A 119 2.73 -14.60 11.59
CA SER A 119 3.57 -13.89 12.54
C SER A 119 3.37 -14.38 13.96
N ASN A 120 4.36 -14.10 14.78
CA ASN A 120 4.33 -14.27 16.23
C ASN A 120 3.96 -12.93 16.88
N ALA A 121 2.74 -12.48 16.67
CA ALA A 121 2.23 -11.27 17.30
C ALA A 121 1.86 -11.56 18.77
N MET A 122 2.84 -11.64 19.65
CA MET A 122 2.64 -11.69 21.10
C MET A 122 2.95 -10.33 21.72
#